data_ee5e36adba722dc434144908e75009be
#
_entry.id   ee5e36adba722dc434144908e75009be
#
_cell.length_a   1.000
_cell.length_b   1.000
_cell.length_c   1.000
_cell.angle_alpha   90.00
_cell.angle_beta   90.00
_cell.angle_gamma   90.00
#
_symmetry.space_group_name_H-M   'P 1'
#
loop_
_entity.id
_entity.type
_entity.pdbx_description
1 polymer ?
#
loop_
_entity_poly.entity_id
_entity_poly.type
_entity_poly.pdbx_seq_one_letter_code
_entity_poly.pdbx_strand_id
1 'polypeptide(L)'
;KNTILVDVGDTWQGSLTSLKTQGEDMVDAMNSLGVEVMTGHWEFTYGSERVLELIDKLDFPFLAGNIRDTDFNEPVFESTKFFERGGVNVAIIGQAFPYSPIANPRYMMADWSFGIQEELIRDNVKAARQNGADLVVLASHNGFDVDRKLASRVDGIDVILTGHTHDAI
;
A
#
# COMPACT_ATOMS: atom_id res chain seq x y z
N LYS A 1 9.49 6.90 20.69
CA LYS A 1 9.99 7.02 19.32
C LYS A 1 8.95 7.79 18.50
N ASN A 2 9.33 8.91 17.89
CA ASN A 2 8.41 9.78 17.12
C ASN A 2 8.57 9.55 15.61
N THR A 3 8.73 8.29 15.21
CA THR A 3 8.91 7.89 13.81
C THR A 3 8.00 6.71 13.49
N ILE A 4 7.61 6.60 12.23
CA ILE A 4 6.93 5.44 11.65
C ILE A 4 7.76 5.01 10.44
N LEU A 5 8.12 3.73 10.35
CA LEU A 5 8.80 3.18 9.19
C LEU A 5 7.76 2.64 8.20
N VAL A 6 7.66 3.30 7.06
CA VAL A 6 6.68 2.98 6.01
C VAL A 6 7.40 2.39 4.80
N ASP A 7 6.90 1.29 4.28
CA ASP A 7 7.29 0.73 2.99
C ASP A 7 6.20 1.02 1.95
N VAL A 8 6.58 1.57 0.81
CA VAL A 8 5.61 1.92 -0.24
C VAL A 8 5.56 0.89 -1.38
N GLY A 9 6.10 -0.32 -1.17
CA GLY A 9 6.03 -1.44 -2.11
C GLY A 9 7.28 -1.64 -2.96
N ASP A 10 7.27 -2.66 -3.80
CA ASP A 10 8.40 -3.16 -4.61
C ASP A 10 9.50 -3.85 -3.78
N THR A 11 9.16 -4.40 -2.63
CA THR A 11 10.15 -4.93 -1.69
C THR A 11 10.32 -6.44 -1.81
N TRP A 12 9.26 -7.21 -2.11
CA TRP A 12 9.30 -8.69 -2.06
C TRP A 12 9.88 -9.36 -3.31
N GLN A 13 10.14 -8.63 -4.37
CA GLN A 13 10.58 -9.16 -5.64
C GLN A 13 11.87 -8.47 -6.11
N GLY A 14 12.69 -9.16 -6.92
CA GLY A 14 13.85 -8.57 -7.59
C GLY A 14 15.17 -9.28 -7.30
N SER A 15 15.21 -10.29 -6.40
CA SER A 15 16.41 -11.10 -6.14
C SER A 15 16.20 -12.59 -6.46
N LEU A 16 17.30 -13.32 -6.64
CA LEU A 16 17.25 -14.77 -6.81
C LEU A 16 16.71 -15.46 -5.54
N THR A 17 17.02 -14.92 -4.37
CA THR A 17 16.54 -15.44 -3.10
C THR A 17 15.03 -15.26 -3.01
N SER A 18 14.53 -14.07 -3.21
CA SER A 18 13.08 -13.78 -3.21
C SER A 18 12.31 -14.63 -4.23
N LEU A 19 12.89 -14.86 -5.42
CA LEU A 19 12.28 -15.75 -6.40
C LEU A 19 12.15 -17.19 -5.89
N LYS A 20 13.17 -17.71 -5.19
CA LYS A 20 13.16 -19.08 -4.66
C LYS A 20 12.28 -19.24 -3.43
N THR A 21 12.22 -18.24 -2.57
CA THR A 21 11.39 -18.22 -1.36
C THR A 21 9.99 -17.72 -1.63
N GLN A 22 9.73 -17.22 -2.86
CA GLN A 22 8.49 -16.56 -3.24
C GLN A 22 8.14 -15.41 -2.26
N GLY A 23 9.13 -14.56 -1.95
CA GLY A 23 8.98 -13.36 -1.13
C GLY A 23 9.11 -13.55 0.38
N GLU A 24 9.20 -14.78 0.89
CA GLU A 24 9.23 -15.06 2.34
C GLU A 24 10.48 -14.47 3.03
N ASP A 25 11.63 -14.53 2.37
CA ASP A 25 12.88 -13.93 2.87
C ASP A 25 12.74 -12.42 3.11
N MET A 26 11.97 -11.74 2.27
CA MET A 26 11.74 -10.30 2.41
C MET A 26 10.74 -9.97 3.52
N VAL A 27 9.71 -10.80 3.71
CA VAL A 27 8.81 -10.70 4.87
C VAL A 27 9.59 -10.82 6.17
N ASP A 28 10.46 -11.82 6.30
CA ASP A 28 11.33 -12.01 7.48
C ASP A 28 12.26 -10.80 7.69
N ALA A 29 12.85 -10.29 6.62
CA ALA A 29 13.71 -9.11 6.66
C ALA A 29 12.97 -7.85 7.10
N MET A 30 11.75 -7.62 6.57
CA MET A 30 10.92 -6.47 6.91
C MET A 30 10.44 -6.51 8.37
N ASN A 31 10.01 -7.69 8.86
CA ASN A 31 9.66 -7.89 10.26
C ASN A 31 10.88 -7.59 11.16
N SER A 32 12.06 -8.10 10.79
CA SER A 32 13.31 -7.86 11.53
C SER A 32 13.75 -6.39 11.50
N LEU A 33 13.51 -5.68 10.40
CA LEU A 33 13.80 -4.26 10.25
C LEU A 33 12.87 -3.39 11.10
N GLY A 34 11.68 -3.91 11.41
CA GLY A 34 10.65 -3.21 12.16
C GLY A 34 9.85 -2.23 11.30
N VAL A 35 9.54 -2.63 10.06
CA VAL A 35 8.53 -1.94 9.24
C VAL A 35 7.22 -1.93 10.01
N GLU A 36 6.49 -0.83 9.94
CA GLU A 36 5.24 -0.65 10.71
C GLU A 36 4.00 -0.61 9.82
N VAL A 37 4.16 -0.39 8.51
CA VAL A 37 3.07 -0.43 7.53
C VAL A 37 3.65 -0.50 6.11
N MET A 38 2.95 -1.17 5.19
CA MET A 38 3.33 -1.22 3.78
C MET A 38 2.12 -1.17 2.84
N THR A 39 2.40 -0.88 1.56
CA THR A 39 1.53 -1.12 0.40
C THR A 39 2.29 -1.96 -0.63
N GLY A 40 1.75 -2.18 -1.85
CA GLY A 40 2.37 -3.13 -2.77
C GLY A 40 2.33 -2.79 -4.25
N HIS A 41 3.20 -3.48 -5.03
CA HIS A 41 3.25 -3.49 -6.49
C HIS A 41 3.74 -4.84 -7.02
N TRP A 42 5.08 -5.07 -7.12
CA TRP A 42 5.62 -6.35 -7.60
C TRP A 42 5.42 -7.51 -6.61
N GLU A 43 4.96 -7.25 -5.39
CA GLU A 43 4.49 -8.26 -4.45
C GLU A 43 3.45 -9.18 -5.10
N PHE A 44 2.60 -8.62 -5.96
CA PHE A 44 1.53 -9.34 -6.66
C PHE A 44 2.02 -10.31 -7.73
N THR A 45 3.30 -10.29 -8.12
CA THR A 45 3.88 -11.24 -9.10
C THR A 45 3.90 -12.68 -8.61
N TYR A 46 3.76 -12.91 -7.31
CA TYR A 46 3.67 -14.26 -6.76
C TYR A 46 2.25 -14.84 -6.79
N GLY A 47 1.27 -14.07 -7.25
CA GLY A 47 -0.14 -14.45 -7.31
C GLY A 47 -0.90 -14.17 -6.04
N SER A 48 -2.22 -14.01 -6.15
CA SER A 48 -3.10 -13.58 -5.05
C SER A 48 -3.04 -14.50 -3.84
N GLU A 49 -3.05 -15.81 -4.04
CA GLU A 49 -2.98 -16.80 -2.96
C GLU A 49 -1.69 -16.65 -2.14
N ARG A 50 -0.54 -16.58 -2.84
CA ARG A 50 0.75 -16.42 -2.16
C ARG A 50 0.89 -15.08 -1.45
N VAL A 51 0.37 -14.02 -2.03
CA VAL A 51 0.36 -12.69 -1.39
C VAL A 51 -0.39 -12.72 -0.07
N LEU A 52 -1.57 -13.35 -0.03
CA LEU A 52 -2.35 -13.49 1.21
C LEU A 52 -1.59 -14.29 2.27
N GLU A 53 -0.95 -15.42 1.89
CA GLU A 53 -0.11 -16.20 2.80
C GLU A 53 1.04 -15.39 3.41
N LEU A 54 1.67 -14.52 2.60
CA LEU A 54 2.78 -13.68 3.06
C LEU A 54 2.30 -12.55 3.96
N ILE A 55 1.15 -11.94 3.66
CA ILE A 55 0.54 -10.90 4.49
C ILE A 55 0.22 -11.43 5.89
N ASP A 56 -0.26 -12.66 5.99
CA ASP A 56 -0.53 -13.31 7.28
C ASP A 56 0.72 -13.51 8.16
N LYS A 57 1.92 -13.42 7.56
CA LYS A 57 3.21 -13.53 8.26
C LYS A 57 3.83 -12.17 8.63
N LEU A 58 3.22 -11.06 8.18
CA LEU A 58 3.70 -9.72 8.53
C LEU A 58 3.34 -9.38 9.98
N ASP A 59 4.29 -8.79 10.70
CA ASP A 59 4.07 -8.21 12.04
C ASP A 59 3.40 -6.83 11.98
N PHE A 60 3.03 -6.37 10.78
CA PHE A 60 2.47 -5.04 10.50
C PHE A 60 1.41 -5.10 9.38
N PRO A 61 0.51 -4.10 9.28
CA PRO A 61 -0.54 -4.10 8.29
C PRO A 61 -0.04 -3.86 6.86
N PHE A 62 -0.62 -4.59 5.91
CA PHE A 62 -0.57 -4.33 4.48
C PHE A 62 -1.81 -3.53 4.08
N LEU A 63 -1.61 -2.33 3.52
CA LEU A 63 -2.69 -1.41 3.17
C LEU A 63 -2.80 -1.25 1.65
N ALA A 64 -3.97 -1.55 1.10
CA ALA A 64 -4.24 -1.37 -0.32
C ALA A 64 -5.74 -1.12 -0.56
N GLY A 65 -6.22 0.06 -0.19
CA GLY A 65 -7.64 0.43 -0.29
C GLY A 65 -8.21 0.42 -1.70
N ASN A 66 -7.36 0.47 -2.72
CA ASN A 66 -7.73 0.46 -4.13
C ASN A 66 -7.85 -0.93 -4.75
N ILE A 67 -7.69 -2.00 -3.98
CA ILE A 67 -7.86 -3.38 -4.46
C ILE A 67 -9.21 -3.92 -4.00
N ARG A 68 -10.00 -4.39 -4.96
CA ARG A 68 -11.32 -4.95 -4.72
C ARG A 68 -11.48 -6.32 -5.37
N ASP A 69 -12.27 -7.19 -4.76
CA ASP A 69 -12.68 -8.43 -5.42
C ASP A 69 -13.56 -8.14 -6.64
N THR A 70 -13.52 -9.04 -7.61
CA THR A 70 -14.25 -8.88 -8.88
C THR A 70 -15.69 -9.34 -8.80
N ASP A 71 -16.07 -10.14 -7.80
CA ASP A 71 -17.40 -10.74 -7.70
C ASP A 71 -18.39 -9.77 -7.02
N PHE A 72 -17.99 -9.18 -5.89
CA PHE A 72 -18.85 -8.34 -5.06
C PHE A 72 -18.39 -6.89 -4.98
N ASN A 73 -17.21 -6.58 -5.55
CA ASN A 73 -16.58 -5.26 -5.44
C ASN A 73 -16.32 -4.82 -3.98
N GLU A 74 -16.02 -5.78 -3.11
CA GLU A 74 -15.66 -5.53 -1.72
C GLU A 74 -14.15 -5.26 -1.57
N PRO A 75 -13.70 -4.52 -0.54
CA PRO A 75 -12.29 -4.33 -0.27
C PRO A 75 -11.59 -5.66 0.04
N VAL A 76 -10.47 -5.93 -0.62
CA VAL A 76 -9.64 -7.11 -0.32
C VAL A 76 -8.73 -6.84 0.88
N PHE A 77 -8.23 -5.61 1.03
CA PHE A 77 -7.32 -5.21 2.09
C PHE A 77 -7.84 -4.01 2.88
N GLU A 78 -7.29 -3.82 4.08
CA GLU A 78 -7.51 -2.57 4.82
C GLU A 78 -7.00 -1.38 4.00
N SER A 79 -7.71 -0.25 4.11
CA SER A 79 -7.31 0.98 3.42
C SER A 79 -6.47 1.89 4.30
N THR A 80 -6.65 1.85 5.63
CA THR A 80 -6.14 2.88 6.53
C THR A 80 -5.76 2.30 7.88
N LYS A 81 -4.61 2.74 8.41
CA LYS A 81 -4.17 2.43 9.78
C LYS A 81 -3.84 3.70 10.55
N PHE A 82 -4.20 3.71 11.83
CA PHE A 82 -3.91 4.81 12.73
C PHE A 82 -2.72 4.49 13.63
N PHE A 83 -1.86 5.50 13.83
CA PHE A 83 -0.71 5.45 14.72
C PHE A 83 -0.69 6.68 15.61
N GLU A 84 -0.43 6.52 16.91
CA GLU A 84 -0.10 7.64 17.77
C GLU A 84 1.41 7.78 17.90
N ARG A 85 1.95 8.95 17.61
CA ARG A 85 3.38 9.25 17.71
C ARG A 85 3.58 10.66 18.29
N GLY A 86 4.17 10.71 19.47
CA GLY A 86 4.45 12.00 20.15
C GLY A 86 3.22 12.85 20.44
N GLY A 87 2.08 12.22 20.66
CA GLY A 87 0.80 12.89 20.89
C GLY A 87 0.09 13.35 19.61
N VAL A 88 0.57 12.91 18.43
CA VAL A 88 -0.04 13.17 17.11
C VAL A 88 -0.71 11.90 16.62
N ASN A 89 -1.97 11.99 16.23
CA ASN A 89 -2.74 10.92 15.61
C ASN A 89 -2.47 10.92 14.10
N VAL A 90 -1.73 9.94 13.61
CA VAL A 90 -1.37 9.79 12.19
C VAL A 90 -2.22 8.72 11.55
N ALA A 91 -2.99 9.07 10.53
CA ALA A 91 -3.67 8.10 9.66
C ALA A 91 -2.81 7.86 8.42
N ILE A 92 -2.47 6.59 8.14
CA ILE A 92 -1.77 6.19 6.92
C ILE A 92 -2.77 5.45 6.04
N ILE A 93 -2.98 5.96 4.83
CA ILE A 93 -3.84 5.37 3.79
C ILE A 93 -2.93 4.69 2.78
N GLY A 94 -3.18 3.42 2.44
CA GLY A 94 -2.39 2.65 1.49
C GLY A 94 -3.01 2.62 0.09
N GLN A 95 -2.15 2.81 -0.92
CA GLN A 95 -2.50 2.82 -2.33
C GLN A 95 -1.51 1.97 -3.12
N ALA A 96 -1.91 0.76 -3.51
CA ALA A 96 -1.10 -0.13 -4.32
C ALA A 96 -1.04 0.33 -5.79
N PHE A 97 -0.04 -0.16 -6.53
CA PHE A 97 0.12 0.18 -7.95
C PHE A 97 -1.14 -0.16 -8.77
N PRO A 98 -1.76 0.83 -9.41
CA PRO A 98 -3.09 0.68 -9.99
C PRO A 98 -3.10 -0.15 -11.28
N TYR A 99 -1.94 -0.37 -11.91
CA TYR A 99 -1.81 -1.07 -13.19
C TYR A 99 -1.20 -2.48 -13.03
N SER A 100 -1.16 -3.03 -11.82
CA SER A 100 -0.63 -4.39 -11.56
C SER A 100 -1.23 -5.46 -12.47
N PRO A 101 -2.55 -5.46 -12.81
CA PRO A 101 -3.12 -6.45 -13.74
C PRO A 101 -2.70 -6.30 -15.20
N ILE A 102 -2.10 -5.16 -15.56
CA ILE A 102 -1.55 -4.92 -16.90
C ILE A 102 -0.08 -5.34 -16.95
N ALA A 103 0.64 -5.14 -15.83
CA ALA A 103 2.05 -5.49 -15.70
C ALA A 103 2.29 -7.00 -15.53
N ASN A 104 1.28 -7.76 -15.12
CA ASN A 104 1.36 -9.19 -14.82
C ASN A 104 0.36 -10.00 -15.66
N PRO A 105 0.61 -11.32 -15.86
CA PRO A 105 -0.39 -12.22 -16.41
C PRO A 105 -1.68 -12.20 -15.57
N ARG A 106 -2.82 -11.99 -16.24
CA ARG A 106 -4.12 -11.79 -15.57
C ARG A 106 -4.51 -12.90 -14.60
N TYR A 107 -4.07 -14.13 -14.85
CA TYR A 107 -4.41 -15.28 -14.00
C TYR A 107 -3.79 -15.21 -12.60
N MET A 108 -2.74 -14.39 -12.40
CA MET A 108 -2.06 -14.26 -11.10
C MET A 108 -2.93 -13.52 -10.07
N MET A 109 -3.84 -12.68 -10.53
CA MET A 109 -4.74 -11.89 -9.68
C MET A 109 -6.12 -11.74 -10.34
N ALA A 110 -6.66 -12.87 -10.86
CA ALA A 110 -7.88 -12.88 -11.64
C ALA A 110 -9.10 -12.36 -10.86
N ASP A 111 -9.11 -12.60 -9.55
CA ASP A 111 -10.21 -12.28 -8.65
C ASP A 111 -10.14 -10.86 -8.08
N TRP A 112 -9.11 -10.07 -8.47
CA TRP A 112 -8.88 -8.73 -7.98
C TRP A 112 -8.94 -7.69 -9.07
N SER A 113 -9.56 -6.56 -8.77
CA SER A 113 -9.55 -5.34 -9.57
C SER A 113 -8.72 -4.25 -8.89
N PHE A 114 -8.06 -3.44 -9.70
CA PHE A 114 -7.15 -2.37 -9.29
C PHE A 114 -7.57 -1.06 -9.95
N GLY A 115 -7.11 0.06 -9.44
CA GLY A 115 -7.34 1.37 -10.01
C GLY A 115 -6.79 2.48 -9.12
N ILE A 116 -6.74 3.71 -9.61
CA ILE A 116 -6.34 4.88 -8.81
C ILE A 116 -7.40 5.17 -7.74
N GLN A 117 -8.69 4.98 -8.06
CA GLN A 117 -9.80 5.09 -7.12
C GLN A 117 -9.84 6.43 -6.36
N GLU A 118 -9.72 7.56 -7.06
CA GLU A 118 -9.64 8.91 -6.47
C GLU A 118 -10.75 9.20 -5.45
N GLU A 119 -11.99 8.81 -5.75
CA GLU A 119 -13.13 9.02 -4.84
C GLU A 119 -12.97 8.22 -3.54
N LEU A 120 -12.46 6.99 -3.63
CA LEU A 120 -12.20 6.17 -2.44
C LEU A 120 -11.10 6.77 -1.56
N ILE A 121 -10.05 7.35 -2.16
CA ILE A 121 -9.02 8.07 -1.40
C ILE A 121 -9.67 9.26 -0.68
N ARG A 122 -10.53 10.01 -1.36
CA ARG A 122 -11.26 11.15 -0.81
C ARG A 122 -12.13 10.75 0.41
N ASP A 123 -12.84 9.63 0.27
CA ASP A 123 -13.65 9.08 1.36
C ASP A 123 -12.79 8.61 2.53
N ASN A 124 -11.67 7.94 2.27
CA ASN A 124 -10.73 7.52 3.32
C ASN A 124 -10.11 8.71 4.06
N VAL A 125 -9.71 9.77 3.35
CA VAL A 125 -9.22 11.02 3.95
C VAL A 125 -10.26 11.65 4.85
N LYS A 126 -11.50 11.75 4.37
CA LYS A 126 -12.62 12.29 5.15
C LYS A 126 -12.89 11.45 6.39
N ALA A 127 -12.93 10.13 6.25
CA ALA A 127 -13.11 9.21 7.38
C ALA A 127 -11.95 9.32 8.38
N ALA A 128 -10.70 9.41 7.92
CA ALA A 128 -9.54 9.60 8.79
C ALA A 128 -9.67 10.87 9.63
N ARG A 129 -10.04 12.00 9.01
CA ARG A 129 -10.25 13.27 9.73
C ARG A 129 -11.41 13.20 10.72
N GLN A 130 -12.51 12.57 10.35
CA GLN A 130 -13.65 12.36 11.26
C GLN A 130 -13.32 11.48 12.47
N ASN A 131 -12.36 10.55 12.29
CA ASN A 131 -11.85 9.69 13.35
C ASN A 131 -10.68 10.32 14.13
N GLY A 132 -10.43 11.61 13.95
CA GLY A 132 -9.48 12.38 14.78
C GLY A 132 -8.03 12.31 14.32
N ALA A 133 -7.76 12.06 13.03
CA ALA A 133 -6.41 12.17 12.50
C ALA A 133 -5.95 13.64 12.49
N ASP A 134 -4.84 13.90 13.16
CA ASP A 134 -4.12 15.18 13.11
C ASP A 134 -3.31 15.28 11.81
N LEU A 135 -2.75 14.15 11.35
CA LEU A 135 -1.95 14.03 10.14
C LEU A 135 -2.49 12.89 9.27
N VAL A 136 -2.72 13.15 7.99
CA VAL A 136 -3.10 12.15 6.99
C VAL A 136 -1.97 11.95 5.99
N VAL A 137 -1.45 10.74 5.93
CA VAL A 137 -0.37 10.32 5.04
C VAL A 137 -0.93 9.35 4.01
N LEU A 138 -0.65 9.58 2.74
CA LEU A 138 -0.89 8.62 1.67
C LEU A 138 0.42 7.86 1.39
N ALA A 139 0.45 6.57 1.70
CA ALA A 139 1.51 5.65 1.29
C ALA A 139 1.14 5.09 -0.08
N SER A 140 1.78 5.56 -1.12
CA SER A 140 1.35 5.35 -2.51
C SER A 140 2.43 4.70 -3.37
N HIS A 141 1.99 3.75 -4.19
CA HIS A 141 2.81 3.19 -5.28
C HIS A 141 2.31 3.61 -6.68
N ASN A 142 1.53 4.69 -6.78
CA ASN A 142 1.00 5.16 -8.06
C ASN A 142 2.07 5.70 -9.03
N GLY A 143 3.20 6.16 -8.49
CA GLY A 143 4.23 6.91 -9.21
C GLY A 143 4.03 8.43 -9.13
N PHE A 144 5.14 9.16 -9.29
CA PHE A 144 5.21 10.61 -9.05
C PHE A 144 4.18 11.43 -9.84
N ASP A 145 4.04 11.19 -11.14
CA ASP A 145 3.14 11.97 -11.99
C ASP A 145 1.67 11.82 -11.57
N VAL A 146 1.27 10.61 -11.19
CA VAL A 146 -0.09 10.31 -10.72
C VAL A 146 -0.31 10.97 -9.35
N ASP A 147 0.63 10.79 -8.42
CA ASP A 147 0.52 11.34 -7.07
C ASP A 147 0.56 12.86 -7.05
N ARG A 148 1.40 13.48 -7.88
CA ARG A 148 1.40 14.93 -8.07
C ARG A 148 0.04 15.45 -8.55
N LYS A 149 -0.59 14.75 -9.48
CA LYS A 149 -1.94 15.10 -9.95
C LYS A 149 -2.98 14.87 -8.86
N LEU A 150 -2.87 13.77 -8.13
CA LEU A 150 -3.76 13.42 -7.01
C LEU A 150 -3.71 14.49 -5.90
N ALA A 151 -2.51 14.96 -5.55
CA ALA A 151 -2.31 16.03 -4.56
C ALA A 151 -3.06 17.33 -4.92
N SER A 152 -3.27 17.59 -6.21
CA SER A 152 -4.02 18.76 -6.67
C SER A 152 -5.54 18.55 -6.72
N ARG A 153 -6.02 17.33 -6.47
CA ARG A 153 -7.42 16.92 -6.66
C ARG A 153 -8.10 16.42 -5.39
N VAL A 154 -7.30 15.93 -4.43
CA VAL A 154 -7.80 15.41 -3.16
C VAL A 154 -7.30 16.28 -2.02
N ASP A 155 -8.21 17.05 -1.44
CA ASP A 155 -7.92 17.87 -0.28
C ASP A 155 -7.81 17.03 1.00
N GLY A 156 -7.01 17.50 1.95
CA GLY A 156 -6.91 16.92 3.29
C GLY A 156 -5.83 15.87 3.47
N ILE A 157 -5.03 15.57 2.44
CA ILE A 157 -3.78 14.82 2.54
C ILE A 157 -2.67 15.80 2.93
N ASP A 158 -1.92 15.49 3.99
CA ASP A 158 -0.79 16.34 4.44
C ASP A 158 0.53 15.93 3.80
N VAL A 159 0.72 14.61 3.59
CA VAL A 159 1.95 14.03 3.04
C VAL A 159 1.60 12.90 2.08
N ILE A 160 2.29 12.84 0.95
CA ILE A 160 2.30 11.68 0.05
C ILE A 160 3.71 11.11 0.03
N LEU A 161 3.82 9.84 0.41
CA LEU A 161 5.05 9.05 0.22
C LEU A 161 4.86 8.28 -1.08
N THR A 162 5.53 8.73 -2.14
CA THR A 162 5.36 8.16 -3.47
C THR A 162 6.47 7.16 -3.81
N GLY A 163 6.10 6.00 -4.34
CA GLY A 163 6.99 4.97 -4.87
C GLY A 163 6.91 4.86 -6.39
N HIS A 164 7.37 3.74 -6.95
CA HIS A 164 7.30 3.29 -8.34
C HIS A 164 8.31 3.96 -9.30
N THR A 165 8.34 5.27 -9.41
CA THR A 165 9.13 5.95 -10.46
C THR A 165 10.60 6.17 -10.11
N HIS A 166 11.00 5.88 -8.84
CA HIS A 166 12.37 6.03 -8.34
C HIS A 166 12.94 7.46 -8.49
N ASP A 167 12.06 8.46 -8.46
CA ASP A 167 12.45 9.86 -8.57
C ASP A 167 12.85 10.42 -7.20
N ALA A 168 13.92 11.22 -7.18
CA ALA A 168 14.32 12.05 -6.05
C ALA A 168 13.97 13.51 -6.36
N ILE A 169 12.81 13.95 -5.96
CA ILE A 169 12.23 15.25 -6.33
C ILE A 169 11.89 16.03 -5.06
#